data_5fd3ae19eec7f9e644972ab7262ecdd5
#
_entry.id   5fd3ae19eec7f9e644972ab7262ecdd5
#
_cell.length_a   1.000
_cell.length_b   1.000
_cell.length_c   1.000
_cell.angle_alpha   90.00
_cell.angle_beta   90.00
_cell.angle_gamma   90.00
#
_symmetry.space_group_name_H-M   'P 1'
#
loop_
_entity.id
_entity.type
_entity.pdbx_description
1 polymer ?
#
loop_
_entity_poly.entity_id
_entity_poly.type
_entity_poly.pdbx_seq_one_letter_code
_entity_poly.pdbx_strand_id
1 'polypeptide(L)'
;RTRGENNTEETLRHQDVHLSGLNVDSIRLASWNLWWRHGELSEREPAILSTLRHLDADVIGLQEVCSDEPDQPAWLRDELGVNVVASPDGADDQHTIVNAIASRWPIIESDWRWLDVGDMPRHRTVLWAQVDTPVGPWDVFTTHLSHGFDQSALRSRQLDEIAAWIDERRRANDGALLPPVLVGDLNAVPDSDEIRRLTGRSAPAVPGLVLSDCWEHVGTGDGATYSASNPYVTNSAWPERRLDYVMVSWPRRRPNGNPMAAHRFGLDPVDDVIASDHWGVAVDLTVAPPPG
;
A
#
# COMPACT_ATOMS: atom_id res chain seq x y z
N ARG A 1 -43.05 -38.03 43.17
CA ARG A 1 -41.91 -37.53 43.95
C ARG A 1 -40.69 -37.95 43.14
N THR A 2 -39.88 -37.16 42.51
CA THR A 2 -39.17 -35.95 42.82
C THR A 2 -38.55 -35.43 41.54
N ARG A 3 -38.65 -34.17 41.29
CA ARG A 3 -37.72 -33.15 40.77
C ARG A 3 -36.54 -33.69 39.96
N GLY A 4 -36.23 -33.35 38.69
CA GLY A 4 -36.26 -32.04 38.06
C GLY A 4 -34.94 -31.34 38.27
N GLU A 5 -33.98 -31.49 37.38
CA GLU A 5 -32.87 -30.53 37.25
C GLU A 5 -32.69 -30.22 35.76
N ASN A 6 -33.04 -28.96 35.45
CA ASN A 6 -32.79 -28.32 34.17
C ASN A 6 -31.29 -27.97 34.07
N ASN A 7 -30.63 -28.47 33.07
CA ASN A 7 -29.32 -27.99 32.68
C ASN A 7 -29.50 -27.19 31.37
N THR A 8 -29.55 -25.89 31.52
CA THR A 8 -29.54 -24.92 30.43
C THR A 8 -28.11 -24.75 29.96
N GLU A 9 -27.73 -25.43 28.89
CA GLU A 9 -26.58 -25.10 28.13
C GLU A 9 -26.90 -23.86 27.29
N GLU A 10 -26.33 -22.73 27.70
CA GLU A 10 -26.38 -21.46 27.02
C GLU A 10 -25.38 -21.52 25.85
N THR A 11 -25.88 -21.94 24.71
CA THR A 11 -25.12 -21.95 23.44
C THR A 11 -24.91 -20.51 23.01
N LEU A 12 -23.68 -20.01 23.19
CA LEU A 12 -23.19 -18.77 22.58
C LEU A 12 -23.29 -18.89 21.06
N ARG A 13 -24.36 -18.34 20.51
CA ARG A 13 -24.49 -18.13 19.07
C ARG A 13 -23.52 -17.04 18.69
N HIS A 14 -22.48 -17.40 17.94
CA HIS A 14 -21.75 -16.48 17.11
C HIS A 14 -22.76 -15.82 16.18
N GLN A 15 -22.96 -14.53 16.34
CA GLN A 15 -23.67 -13.73 15.35
C GLN A 15 -22.74 -13.59 14.16
N ASP A 16 -22.96 -14.40 13.13
CA ASP A 16 -22.49 -14.14 11.79
C ASP A 16 -23.15 -12.83 11.33
N VAL A 17 -22.42 -11.73 11.44
CA VAL A 17 -22.80 -10.47 10.80
C VAL A 17 -22.62 -10.67 9.31
N HIS A 18 -23.67 -11.11 8.64
CA HIS A 18 -23.76 -11.09 7.19
C HIS A 18 -23.70 -9.62 6.73
N LEU A 19 -22.54 -9.20 6.22
CA LEU A 19 -22.33 -7.92 5.52
C LEU A 19 -22.96 -7.91 4.11
N SER A 20 -24.07 -8.63 3.92
CA SER A 20 -24.82 -8.61 2.67
C SER A 20 -25.67 -7.34 2.60
N GLY A 21 -25.13 -6.30 1.94
CA GLY A 21 -25.91 -5.09 1.66
C GLY A 21 -25.12 -3.79 1.40
N LEU A 22 -23.80 -3.77 1.53
CA LEU A 22 -23.01 -2.61 1.12
C LEU A 22 -22.73 -2.72 -0.39
N ASN A 23 -23.43 -1.92 -1.18
CA ASN A 23 -23.12 -1.74 -2.59
C ASN A 23 -21.87 -0.87 -2.66
N VAL A 24 -20.68 -1.50 -2.72
CA VAL A 24 -19.41 -0.78 -2.84
C VAL A 24 -19.16 -0.58 -4.33
N ASP A 25 -19.39 0.62 -4.83
CA ASP A 25 -19.15 0.96 -6.23
C ASP A 25 -17.68 1.29 -6.50
N SER A 26 -16.90 1.58 -5.45
CA SER A 26 -15.47 1.89 -5.52
C SER A 26 -14.73 1.51 -4.24
N ILE A 27 -13.42 1.29 -4.39
CA ILE A 27 -12.47 1.11 -3.28
C ILE A 27 -11.41 2.19 -3.40
N ARG A 28 -11.12 2.89 -2.29
CA ARG A 28 -10.01 3.84 -2.20
C ARG A 28 -8.74 3.15 -1.75
N LEU A 29 -7.77 3.09 -2.64
CA LEU A 29 -6.43 2.57 -2.40
C LEU A 29 -5.43 3.71 -2.35
N ALA A 30 -4.50 3.69 -1.39
CA ALA A 30 -3.50 4.73 -1.24
C ALA A 30 -2.09 4.19 -1.00
N SER A 31 -1.09 5.04 -1.23
CA SER A 31 0.32 4.84 -0.89
C SER A 31 0.87 6.09 -0.24
N TRP A 32 1.65 5.92 0.81
CA TRP A 32 2.33 7.05 1.47
C TRP A 32 3.60 6.63 2.20
N ASN A 33 4.71 7.29 1.89
CA ASN A 33 5.95 7.21 2.66
C ASN A 33 5.83 8.13 3.89
N LEU A 34 6.04 7.60 5.11
CA LEU A 34 5.85 8.33 6.39
C LEU A 34 7.12 9.00 6.91
N TRP A 35 8.23 8.88 6.15
CA TRP A 35 9.49 9.54 6.49
C TRP A 35 10.11 9.11 7.84
N TRP A 36 9.88 7.87 8.24
CA TRP A 36 10.45 7.24 9.44
C TRP A 36 10.54 8.23 10.64
N ARG A 37 11.72 8.34 11.25
CA ARG A 37 12.00 9.23 12.39
C ARG A 37 12.64 10.55 11.99
N HIS A 38 12.71 10.87 10.71
CA HIS A 38 13.30 12.12 10.28
C HIS A 38 12.44 13.32 10.74
N GLY A 39 13.08 14.44 10.99
CA GLY A 39 12.41 15.58 11.65
C GLY A 39 11.95 15.25 13.08
N GLU A 40 11.01 16.03 13.60
CA GLU A 40 10.42 15.78 14.92
C GLU A 40 9.21 14.86 14.80
N LEU A 41 9.43 13.54 14.89
CA LEU A 41 8.39 12.52 14.68
C LEU A 41 7.17 12.75 15.60
N SER A 42 7.41 13.08 16.88
CA SER A 42 6.34 13.35 17.87
C SER A 42 5.41 14.51 17.49
N GLU A 43 5.92 15.49 16.73
CA GLU A 43 5.11 16.58 16.20
C GLU A 43 4.38 16.16 14.93
N ARG A 44 4.96 15.25 14.12
CA ARG A 44 4.37 14.77 12.87
C ARG A 44 3.29 13.70 13.06
N GLU A 45 3.34 12.91 14.14
CA GLU A 45 2.34 11.86 14.41
C GLU A 45 0.89 12.36 14.42
N PRO A 46 0.55 13.48 15.12
CA PRO A 46 -0.80 14.04 15.03
C PRO A 46 -1.19 14.45 13.61
N ALA A 47 -0.25 14.99 12.83
CA ALA A 47 -0.49 15.39 11.44
C ALA A 47 -0.67 14.16 10.52
N ILE A 48 0.12 13.10 10.71
CA ILE A 48 -0.04 11.82 10.02
C ILE A 48 -1.44 11.25 10.28
N LEU A 49 -1.83 11.17 11.55
CA LEU A 49 -3.10 10.59 11.97
C LEU A 49 -4.30 11.39 11.43
N SER A 50 -4.24 12.73 11.53
CA SER A 50 -5.27 13.62 11.00
C SER A 50 -5.41 13.46 9.48
N THR A 51 -4.29 13.40 8.76
CA THR A 51 -4.25 13.20 7.31
C THR A 51 -4.87 11.85 6.92
N LEU A 52 -4.51 10.76 7.60
CA LEU A 52 -5.06 9.42 7.33
C LEU A 52 -6.56 9.33 7.63
N ARG A 53 -7.02 9.95 8.72
CA ARG A 53 -8.47 10.03 9.04
C ARG A 53 -9.24 10.81 7.99
N HIS A 54 -8.68 11.91 7.50
CA HIS A 54 -9.33 12.73 6.48
C HIS A 54 -9.35 12.05 5.10
N LEU A 55 -8.29 11.31 4.77
CA LEU A 55 -8.19 10.55 3.54
C LEU A 55 -9.27 9.47 3.45
N ASP A 56 -9.59 8.83 4.57
CA ASP A 56 -10.58 7.77 4.69
C ASP A 56 -10.37 6.65 3.65
N ALA A 57 -9.11 6.21 3.49
CA ALA A 57 -8.77 5.13 2.57
C ALA A 57 -9.30 3.78 3.08
N ASP A 58 -9.72 2.91 2.16
CA ASP A 58 -10.12 1.55 2.48
C ASP A 58 -8.91 0.65 2.73
N VAL A 59 -7.88 0.83 1.91
CA VAL A 59 -6.58 0.15 2.05
C VAL A 59 -5.46 1.14 1.74
N ILE A 60 -4.39 1.10 2.52
CA ILE A 60 -3.21 1.93 2.29
C ILE A 60 -1.93 1.13 2.51
N GLY A 61 -0.98 1.25 1.57
CA GLY A 61 0.40 0.83 1.75
C GLY A 61 1.23 1.99 2.28
N LEU A 62 1.96 1.73 3.34
CA LEU A 62 2.80 2.71 4.03
C LEU A 62 4.27 2.29 3.95
N GLN A 63 5.15 3.23 3.69
CA GLN A 63 6.59 3.02 3.64
C GLN A 63 7.27 3.87 4.71
N GLU A 64 8.47 3.53 5.08
CA GLU A 64 9.22 4.19 6.15
C GLU A 64 8.44 4.29 7.46
N VAL A 65 7.73 3.22 7.81
CA VAL A 65 7.04 3.08 9.09
C VAL A 65 8.05 2.69 10.16
N CYS A 66 7.99 3.34 11.32
CA CYS A 66 8.85 3.02 12.47
C CYS A 66 8.29 1.79 13.20
N SER A 67 9.11 0.75 13.43
CA SER A 67 8.67 -0.52 14.01
C SER A 67 9.10 -0.75 15.46
N ASP A 68 9.81 0.18 16.09
CA ASP A 68 10.25 0.07 17.49
C ASP A 68 9.57 1.11 18.40
N GLU A 69 10.27 2.14 18.86
CA GLU A 69 9.69 3.20 19.69
C GLU A 69 9.62 4.54 18.91
N PRO A 70 8.40 4.98 18.52
CA PRO A 70 7.10 4.32 18.73
C PRO A 70 6.89 3.13 17.75
N ASP A 71 6.15 2.11 18.20
CA ASP A 71 5.62 1.06 17.32
C ASP A 71 4.47 1.65 16.48
N GLN A 72 4.80 2.29 15.35
CA GLN A 72 3.79 2.92 14.50
C GLN A 72 2.76 1.94 13.92
N PRO A 73 3.09 0.70 13.52
CA PRO A 73 2.07 -0.28 13.13
C PRO A 73 1.01 -0.51 14.20
N ALA A 74 1.41 -0.68 15.46
CA ALA A 74 0.48 -0.84 16.57
C ALA A 74 -0.31 0.44 16.84
N TRP A 75 0.37 1.59 16.85
CA TRP A 75 -0.25 2.88 17.01
C TRP A 75 -1.30 3.18 15.93
N LEU A 76 -0.99 2.94 14.65
CA LEU A 76 -1.94 3.12 13.54
C LEU A 76 -3.17 2.22 13.70
N ARG A 77 -2.97 0.94 14.07
CA ARG A 77 -4.07 0.02 14.33
C ARG A 77 -5.01 0.55 15.41
N ASP A 78 -4.44 1.00 16.52
CA ASP A 78 -5.21 1.40 17.70
C ASP A 78 -5.91 2.75 17.49
N GLU A 79 -5.25 3.72 16.86
CA GLU A 79 -5.78 5.08 16.64
C GLU A 79 -6.78 5.16 15.48
N LEU A 80 -6.60 4.36 14.43
CA LEU A 80 -7.50 4.35 13.28
C LEU A 80 -8.58 3.27 13.37
N GLY A 81 -8.42 2.29 14.25
CA GLY A 81 -9.35 1.15 14.37
C GLY A 81 -9.33 0.24 13.13
N VAL A 82 -8.18 0.10 12.48
CA VAL A 82 -7.99 -0.68 11.25
C VAL A 82 -7.13 -1.92 11.49
N ASN A 83 -7.12 -2.84 10.53
CA ASN A 83 -6.21 -3.98 10.54
C ASN A 83 -4.87 -3.53 9.95
N VAL A 84 -3.75 -3.88 10.59
CA VAL A 84 -2.41 -3.52 10.16
C VAL A 84 -1.50 -4.74 10.18
N VAL A 85 -0.76 -4.93 9.11
CA VAL A 85 0.36 -5.87 9.01
C VAL A 85 1.60 -5.13 8.55
N ALA A 86 2.77 -5.57 9.00
CA ALA A 86 4.04 -4.96 8.65
C ALA A 86 5.07 -6.02 8.23
N SER A 87 6.01 -5.63 7.38
CA SER A 87 7.19 -6.44 7.09
C SER A 87 8.12 -6.45 8.32
N PRO A 88 9.07 -7.41 8.42
CA PRO A 88 10.07 -7.35 9.47
C PRO A 88 11.00 -6.16 9.26
N ASP A 89 11.69 -5.81 10.34
CA ASP A 89 12.78 -4.86 10.35
C ASP A 89 13.94 -5.32 9.47
N GLY A 90 14.85 -4.40 9.15
CA GLY A 90 16.11 -4.71 8.50
C GLY A 90 16.93 -5.75 9.28
N ALA A 91 17.99 -6.27 8.63
CA ALA A 91 18.83 -7.34 9.18
C ALA A 91 19.73 -6.91 10.37
N ASP A 92 19.69 -5.65 10.77
CA ASP A 92 20.45 -5.12 11.91
C ASP A 92 19.54 -4.31 12.84
N ASP A 93 19.88 -4.29 14.14
CA ASP A 93 19.12 -3.59 15.19
C ASP A 93 19.05 -2.06 15.03
N GLN A 94 19.61 -1.51 13.95
CA GLN A 94 19.65 -0.07 13.69
C GLN A 94 18.61 0.40 12.66
N HIS A 95 17.99 -0.54 11.92
CA HIS A 95 17.05 -0.23 10.85
C HIS A 95 15.65 -0.70 11.19
N THR A 96 14.95 0.12 11.96
CA THR A 96 13.56 -0.11 12.38
C THR A 96 12.56 0.47 11.38
N ILE A 97 12.93 0.40 10.09
CA ILE A 97 12.11 0.89 8.97
C ILE A 97 11.43 -0.29 8.31
N VAL A 98 10.09 -0.27 8.29
CA VAL A 98 9.28 -1.33 7.68
C VAL A 98 8.30 -0.78 6.66
N ASN A 99 7.77 -1.67 5.82
CA ASN A 99 6.58 -1.43 5.04
C ASN A 99 5.38 -1.95 5.82
N ALA A 100 4.24 -1.26 5.75
CA ALA A 100 3.00 -1.70 6.36
C ALA A 100 1.82 -1.61 5.37
N ILE A 101 0.82 -2.47 5.57
CA ILE A 101 -0.48 -2.37 4.91
C ILE A 101 -1.53 -2.21 6.01
N ALA A 102 -2.28 -1.11 5.93
CA ALA A 102 -3.43 -0.89 6.78
C ALA A 102 -4.72 -1.04 5.95
N SER A 103 -5.73 -1.70 6.53
CA SER A 103 -6.99 -2.01 5.87
C SER A 103 -8.18 -1.83 6.80
N ARG A 104 -9.24 -1.21 6.30
CA ARG A 104 -10.56 -1.16 6.96
C ARG A 104 -11.15 -2.55 7.15
N TRP A 105 -10.86 -3.46 6.21
CA TRP A 105 -11.36 -4.83 6.23
C TRP A 105 -10.34 -5.81 6.81
N PRO A 106 -10.78 -6.99 7.24
CA PRO A 106 -9.88 -8.00 7.76
C PRO A 106 -8.76 -8.37 6.79
N ILE A 107 -7.57 -8.63 7.30
CA ILE A 107 -6.46 -9.20 6.55
C ILE A 107 -6.48 -10.71 6.82
N ILE A 108 -6.70 -11.51 5.76
CA ILE A 108 -6.82 -12.96 5.84
C ILE A 108 -5.46 -13.62 6.01
N GLU A 109 -4.50 -13.14 5.23
CA GLU A 109 -3.15 -13.68 5.15
C GLU A 109 -2.18 -12.56 4.79
N SER A 110 -0.94 -12.66 5.24
CA SER A 110 0.14 -11.77 4.84
C SER A 110 1.46 -12.52 4.80
N ASP A 111 2.34 -12.08 3.91
CA ASP A 111 3.70 -12.60 3.78
C ASP A 111 4.59 -11.48 3.22
N TRP A 112 5.91 -11.66 3.29
CA TRP A 112 6.87 -10.69 2.82
C TRP A 112 8.10 -11.39 2.23
N ARG A 113 8.84 -10.67 1.38
CA ARG A 113 10.10 -11.16 0.80
C ARG A 113 11.16 -10.07 0.86
N TRP A 114 12.41 -10.47 1.15
CA TRP A 114 13.55 -9.61 0.94
C TRP A 114 13.76 -9.37 -0.55
N LEU A 115 14.08 -8.13 -0.91
CA LEU A 115 14.47 -7.76 -2.26
C LEU A 115 15.99 -7.70 -2.37
N ASP A 116 16.52 -7.88 -3.60
CA ASP A 116 17.93 -7.65 -3.90
C ASP A 116 18.32 -6.20 -3.54
N VAL A 117 19.37 -6.03 -2.78
CA VAL A 117 19.94 -4.72 -2.39
C VAL A 117 21.41 -4.58 -2.81
N GLY A 118 21.93 -5.52 -3.62
CA GLY A 118 23.35 -5.59 -3.98
C GLY A 118 24.21 -5.83 -2.74
N ASP A 119 25.28 -5.06 -2.60
CA ASP A 119 26.22 -5.18 -1.49
C ASP A 119 25.78 -4.44 -0.21
N MET A 120 24.59 -3.82 -0.22
CA MET A 120 24.07 -3.10 0.94
C MET A 120 23.46 -4.08 1.97
N PRO A 121 23.41 -3.71 3.27
CA PRO A 121 22.62 -4.46 4.26
C PRO A 121 21.16 -4.61 3.80
N ARG A 122 20.56 -5.78 4.06
CA ARG A 122 19.16 -6.06 3.69
C ARG A 122 18.21 -5.17 4.48
N HIS A 123 17.54 -4.25 3.79
CA HIS A 123 16.53 -3.34 4.36
C HIS A 123 15.41 -3.00 3.37
N ARG A 124 15.34 -3.73 2.25
CA ARG A 124 14.24 -3.55 1.27
C ARG A 124 13.41 -4.83 1.23
N THR A 125 12.12 -4.64 1.40
CA THR A 125 11.15 -5.73 1.38
C THR A 125 9.99 -5.39 0.43
N VAL A 126 9.33 -6.41 -0.06
CA VAL A 126 7.96 -6.32 -0.52
C VAL A 126 7.08 -7.04 0.49
N LEU A 127 6.02 -6.37 0.94
CA LEU A 127 4.98 -6.92 1.80
C LEU A 127 3.74 -7.17 0.96
N TRP A 128 3.12 -8.32 1.15
CA TRP A 128 1.84 -8.69 0.57
C TRP A 128 0.82 -8.96 1.68
N ALA A 129 -0.42 -8.56 1.41
CA ALA A 129 -1.57 -8.92 2.23
C ALA A 129 -2.76 -9.32 1.35
N GLN A 130 -3.50 -10.33 1.77
CA GLN A 130 -4.81 -10.65 1.22
C GLN A 130 -5.88 -10.03 2.11
N VAL A 131 -6.60 -9.06 1.56
CA VAL A 131 -7.65 -8.32 2.27
C VAL A 131 -9.02 -8.89 1.94
N ASP A 132 -9.86 -9.13 2.96
CA ASP A 132 -11.23 -9.64 2.81
C ASP A 132 -12.20 -8.50 2.54
N THR A 133 -12.27 -8.07 1.27
CA THR A 133 -13.15 -6.96 0.86
C THR A 133 -14.60 -7.42 0.71
N PRO A 134 -15.59 -6.50 0.71
CA PRO A 134 -17.00 -6.83 0.47
C PRO A 134 -17.30 -7.55 -0.86
N VAL A 135 -16.34 -7.52 -1.80
CA VAL A 135 -16.46 -8.18 -3.11
C VAL A 135 -15.53 -9.37 -3.28
N GLY A 136 -14.88 -9.80 -2.21
CA GLY A 136 -14.00 -10.95 -2.15
C GLY A 136 -12.53 -10.62 -1.87
N PRO A 137 -11.68 -11.65 -1.79
CA PRO A 137 -10.28 -11.50 -1.44
C PRO A 137 -9.52 -10.63 -2.45
N TRP A 138 -8.68 -9.74 -1.94
CA TRP A 138 -7.87 -8.82 -2.74
C TRP A 138 -6.40 -8.88 -2.36
N ASP A 139 -5.54 -9.15 -3.33
CA ASP A 139 -4.09 -9.19 -3.15
C ASP A 139 -3.49 -7.78 -3.29
N VAL A 140 -2.96 -7.26 -2.19
CA VAL A 140 -2.34 -5.94 -2.09
C VAL A 140 -0.87 -6.09 -1.76
N PHE A 141 0.00 -5.43 -2.54
CA PHE A 141 1.44 -5.39 -2.34
C PHE A 141 1.90 -3.97 -2.03
N THR A 142 2.85 -3.84 -1.10
CA THR A 142 3.53 -2.57 -0.87
C THR A 142 5.03 -2.77 -0.78
N THR A 143 5.80 -1.77 -1.24
CA THR A 143 7.26 -1.82 -1.23
C THR A 143 7.86 -0.42 -1.14
N HIS A 144 9.13 -0.37 -0.71
CA HIS A 144 9.98 0.80 -0.80
C HIS A 144 11.31 0.38 -1.44
N LEU A 145 11.58 0.84 -2.67
CA LEU A 145 12.74 0.42 -3.45
C LEU A 145 14.01 1.22 -3.10
N SER A 146 15.13 0.77 -3.63
CA SER A 146 16.43 1.44 -3.47
C SER A 146 16.41 2.86 -4.05
N HIS A 147 16.93 3.83 -3.28
CA HIS A 147 16.75 5.26 -3.54
C HIS A 147 17.89 5.92 -4.36
N GLY A 148 19.02 5.26 -4.55
CA GLY A 148 20.16 5.86 -5.27
C GLY A 148 19.81 6.22 -6.72
N PHE A 149 20.26 7.40 -7.18
CA PHE A 149 19.99 7.86 -8.54
C PHE A 149 20.59 6.95 -9.62
N ASP A 150 21.70 6.29 -9.30
CA ASP A 150 22.44 5.37 -10.17
C ASP A 150 21.96 3.91 -10.04
N GLN A 151 20.92 3.64 -9.25
CA GLN A 151 20.46 2.29 -8.92
C GLN A 151 19.28 1.79 -9.79
N SER A 152 19.08 2.34 -10.99
CA SER A 152 17.99 1.90 -11.90
C SER A 152 18.06 0.39 -12.21
N ALA A 153 19.26 -0.13 -12.47
CA ALA A 153 19.43 -1.57 -12.70
C ALA A 153 19.10 -2.43 -11.46
N LEU A 154 19.33 -1.93 -10.24
CA LEU A 154 18.97 -2.59 -9.00
C LEU A 154 17.44 -2.56 -8.83
N ARG A 155 16.80 -1.41 -8.99
CA ARG A 155 15.33 -1.29 -8.94
C ARG A 155 14.65 -2.16 -9.99
N SER A 156 15.27 -2.31 -11.18
CA SER A 156 14.74 -3.22 -12.20
C SER A 156 14.70 -4.67 -11.70
N ARG A 157 15.74 -5.16 -11.03
CA ARG A 157 15.74 -6.51 -10.43
C ARG A 157 14.72 -6.63 -9.31
N GLN A 158 14.62 -5.63 -8.44
CA GLN A 158 13.63 -5.58 -7.36
C GLN A 158 12.19 -5.65 -7.93
N LEU A 159 11.89 -4.90 -8.97
CA LEU A 159 10.58 -4.94 -9.62
C LEU A 159 10.33 -6.23 -10.38
N ASP A 160 11.36 -6.88 -10.95
CA ASP A 160 11.24 -8.19 -11.57
C ASP A 160 10.83 -9.27 -10.53
N GLU A 161 11.41 -9.24 -9.33
CA GLU A 161 11.04 -10.14 -8.22
C GLU A 161 9.61 -9.89 -7.76
N ILE A 162 9.21 -8.61 -7.60
CA ILE A 162 7.85 -8.23 -7.22
C ILE A 162 6.84 -8.67 -8.29
N ALA A 163 7.13 -8.41 -9.57
CA ALA A 163 6.25 -8.82 -10.68
C ALA A 163 6.06 -10.34 -10.74
N ALA A 164 7.12 -11.11 -10.48
CA ALA A 164 7.01 -12.56 -10.41
C ALA A 164 6.09 -13.02 -9.27
N TRP A 165 6.15 -12.38 -8.11
CA TRP A 165 5.28 -12.72 -6.99
C TRP A 165 3.83 -12.27 -7.22
N ILE A 166 3.60 -11.11 -7.81
CA ILE A 166 2.27 -10.67 -8.24
C ILE A 166 1.65 -11.69 -9.20
N ASP A 167 2.43 -12.21 -10.17
CA ASP A 167 1.94 -13.23 -11.12
C ASP A 167 1.63 -14.57 -10.44
N GLU A 168 2.44 -14.98 -9.48
CA GLU A 168 2.18 -16.14 -8.64
C GLU A 168 0.83 -16.03 -7.93
N ARG A 169 0.57 -14.91 -7.25
CA ARG A 169 -0.70 -14.65 -6.53
C ARG A 169 -1.88 -14.52 -7.49
N ARG A 170 -1.70 -13.81 -8.60
CA ARG A 170 -2.72 -13.68 -9.64
C ARG A 170 -3.17 -15.03 -10.18
N ARG A 171 -2.25 -15.98 -10.39
CA ARG A 171 -2.57 -17.33 -10.85
C ARG A 171 -3.22 -18.16 -9.76
N ALA A 172 -2.79 -18.01 -8.52
CA ALA A 172 -3.40 -18.70 -7.39
C ALA A 172 -4.86 -18.28 -7.18
N ASN A 173 -5.19 -17.02 -7.49
CA ASN A 173 -6.51 -16.41 -7.32
C ASN A 173 -7.18 -16.09 -8.67
N ASP A 174 -7.09 -16.98 -9.67
CA ASP A 174 -7.62 -16.76 -11.03
C ASP A 174 -9.13 -16.41 -11.06
N GLY A 175 -9.88 -16.79 -10.03
CA GLY A 175 -11.29 -16.45 -9.84
C GLY A 175 -11.55 -15.05 -9.25
N ALA A 176 -10.55 -14.35 -8.72
CA ALA A 176 -10.73 -13.09 -8.01
C ALA A 176 -11.36 -12.01 -8.91
N LEU A 177 -12.26 -11.21 -8.32
CA LEU A 177 -12.88 -10.07 -9.02
C LEU A 177 -11.91 -8.89 -9.11
N LEU A 178 -11.17 -8.64 -8.04
CA LEU A 178 -10.20 -7.56 -7.97
C LEU A 178 -8.82 -8.06 -8.44
N PRO A 179 -8.16 -7.31 -9.34
CA PRO A 179 -6.80 -7.63 -9.74
C PRO A 179 -5.81 -7.31 -8.61
N PRO A 180 -4.69 -8.04 -8.49
CA PRO A 180 -3.60 -7.64 -7.61
C PRO A 180 -3.13 -6.22 -7.88
N VAL A 181 -2.75 -5.51 -6.82
CA VAL A 181 -2.26 -4.13 -6.88
C VAL A 181 -0.90 -4.01 -6.22
N LEU A 182 -0.09 -3.08 -6.74
CA LEU A 182 1.17 -2.66 -6.15
C LEU A 182 1.08 -1.18 -5.81
N VAL A 183 1.37 -0.84 -4.58
CA VAL A 183 1.54 0.53 -4.11
C VAL A 183 2.94 0.69 -3.50
N GLY A 184 3.48 1.89 -3.49
CA GLY A 184 4.75 2.11 -2.83
C GLY A 184 5.56 3.28 -3.35
N ASP A 185 6.61 3.57 -2.62
CA ASP A 185 7.70 4.42 -3.06
C ASP A 185 8.67 3.60 -3.92
N LEU A 186 8.56 3.73 -5.22
CA LEU A 186 9.41 3.01 -6.17
C LEU A 186 10.74 3.71 -6.43
N ASN A 187 10.96 4.90 -5.86
CA ASN A 187 12.17 5.70 -6.06
C ASN A 187 12.60 5.88 -7.53
N ALA A 188 11.64 5.80 -8.42
CA ALA A 188 11.81 5.79 -9.87
C ALA A 188 10.78 6.70 -10.52
N VAL A 189 11.19 7.55 -11.46
CA VAL A 189 10.29 8.42 -12.23
C VAL A 189 9.57 7.65 -13.34
N PRO A 190 8.42 8.13 -13.85
CA PRO A 190 7.59 7.37 -14.81
C PRO A 190 8.28 6.98 -16.13
N ASP A 191 9.28 7.70 -16.57
CA ASP A 191 10.02 7.45 -17.79
C ASP A 191 11.30 6.63 -17.57
N SER A 192 11.61 6.24 -16.32
CA SER A 192 12.73 5.36 -16.03
C SER A 192 12.53 3.95 -16.61
N ASP A 193 13.62 3.24 -16.89
CA ASP A 193 13.59 1.93 -17.53
C ASP A 193 12.81 0.91 -16.72
N GLU A 194 12.99 0.90 -15.40
CA GLU A 194 12.29 0.01 -14.48
C GLU A 194 10.76 0.21 -14.48
N ILE A 195 10.28 1.46 -14.53
CA ILE A 195 8.84 1.76 -14.61
C ILE A 195 8.31 1.45 -16.01
N ARG A 196 9.06 1.76 -17.07
CA ARG A 196 8.69 1.40 -18.45
C ARG A 196 8.58 -0.11 -18.63
N ARG A 197 9.45 -0.89 -17.98
CA ARG A 197 9.41 -2.35 -17.95
C ARG A 197 8.18 -2.86 -17.24
N LEU A 198 7.87 -2.30 -16.07
CA LEU A 198 6.71 -2.70 -15.26
C LEU A 198 5.38 -2.38 -15.95
N THR A 199 5.33 -1.24 -16.66
CA THR A 199 4.12 -0.78 -17.38
C THR A 199 3.97 -1.33 -18.81
N GLY A 200 4.89 -2.19 -19.27
CA GLY A 200 4.83 -2.80 -20.59
C GLY A 200 5.29 -1.88 -21.75
N ARG A 201 5.94 -0.76 -21.44
CA ARG A 201 6.56 0.13 -22.45
C ARG A 201 7.94 -0.35 -22.91
N SER A 202 8.47 -1.36 -22.24
CA SER A 202 9.60 -2.19 -22.67
C SER A 202 9.29 -3.65 -22.33
N ALA A 203 10.21 -4.59 -22.63
CA ALA A 203 9.97 -6.01 -22.39
C ALA A 203 9.68 -6.28 -20.90
N PRO A 204 8.49 -6.78 -20.54
CA PRO A 204 8.13 -7.02 -19.15
C PRO A 204 8.95 -8.17 -18.54
N ALA A 205 9.13 -8.14 -17.20
CA ALA A 205 9.79 -9.20 -16.46
C ALA A 205 9.05 -10.55 -16.59
N VAL A 206 7.73 -10.49 -16.52
CA VAL A 206 6.84 -11.64 -16.64
C VAL A 206 6.01 -11.49 -17.91
N PRO A 207 6.19 -12.38 -18.89
CA PRO A 207 5.38 -12.35 -20.10
C PRO A 207 3.88 -12.47 -19.79
N GLY A 208 3.09 -11.51 -20.29
CA GLY A 208 1.65 -11.48 -20.07
C GLY A 208 1.19 -10.78 -18.79
N LEU A 209 2.11 -10.19 -18.00
CA LEU A 209 1.82 -9.33 -16.87
C LEU A 209 2.41 -7.96 -17.08
N VAL A 210 1.62 -6.91 -16.89
CA VAL A 210 2.04 -5.52 -16.73
C VAL A 210 1.20 -4.86 -15.65
N LEU A 211 1.66 -3.73 -15.13
CA LEU A 211 0.90 -2.93 -14.16
C LEU A 211 0.50 -1.59 -14.81
N SER A 212 -0.77 -1.23 -14.67
CA SER A 212 -1.27 0.07 -15.10
C SER A 212 -1.00 1.10 -14.02
N ASP A 213 -0.26 2.15 -14.33
CA ASP A 213 -0.08 3.29 -13.45
C ASP A 213 -1.36 4.13 -13.41
N CYS A 214 -2.03 4.17 -12.25
CA CYS A 214 -3.34 4.84 -12.13
C CYS A 214 -3.25 6.34 -12.32
N TRP A 215 -2.15 6.98 -11.90
CA TRP A 215 -1.96 8.42 -12.08
C TRP A 215 -1.95 8.81 -13.56
N GLU A 216 -1.29 8.04 -14.41
CA GLU A 216 -1.25 8.31 -15.85
C GLU A 216 -2.62 8.22 -16.52
N HIS A 217 -3.56 7.48 -15.95
CA HIS A 217 -4.90 7.31 -16.52
C HIS A 217 -5.88 8.40 -16.10
N VAL A 218 -5.83 8.82 -14.83
CA VAL A 218 -6.88 9.69 -14.25
C VAL A 218 -6.33 10.81 -13.36
N GLY A 219 -5.02 10.87 -13.15
CA GLY A 219 -4.37 11.95 -12.41
C GLY A 219 -4.33 13.26 -13.20
N THR A 220 -4.12 14.35 -12.47
CA THR A 220 -3.97 15.69 -13.06
C THR A 220 -2.59 16.25 -12.78
N GLY A 221 -1.93 16.78 -13.78
CA GLY A 221 -0.56 17.30 -13.70
C GLY A 221 0.49 16.19 -13.65
N ASP A 222 1.70 16.55 -13.24
CA ASP A 222 2.86 15.64 -13.18
C ASP A 222 2.80 14.63 -12.04
N GLY A 223 2.00 14.94 -10.99
CA GLY A 223 1.83 14.09 -9.83
C GLY A 223 3.06 13.99 -8.92
N ALA A 224 3.96 14.97 -8.96
CA ALA A 224 5.17 14.95 -8.14
C ALA A 224 4.83 14.70 -6.67
N THR A 225 5.31 13.60 -6.12
CA THR A 225 5.12 13.21 -4.72
C THR A 225 6.28 13.62 -3.84
N TYR A 226 7.46 13.81 -4.44
CA TYR A 226 8.64 14.40 -3.83
C TYR A 226 8.90 15.74 -4.54
N SER A 227 8.70 16.87 -3.85
CA SER A 227 8.56 18.20 -4.47
C SER A 227 9.18 19.29 -3.62
N ALA A 228 9.79 20.30 -4.28
CA ALA A 228 10.32 21.49 -3.62
C ALA A 228 9.25 22.34 -2.89
N SER A 229 7.96 22.09 -3.16
CA SER A 229 6.88 22.70 -2.39
C SER A 229 6.74 22.13 -0.97
N ASN A 230 7.34 20.96 -0.69
CA ASN A 230 7.40 20.37 0.62
C ASN A 230 8.58 20.98 1.41
N PRO A 231 8.35 21.55 2.61
CA PRO A 231 9.40 22.24 3.38
C PRO A 231 10.54 21.33 3.82
N TYR A 232 10.35 20.02 3.81
CA TYR A 232 11.39 19.04 4.17
C TYR A 232 12.29 18.68 2.98
N VAL A 233 11.89 18.97 1.74
CA VAL A 233 12.66 18.70 0.52
C VAL A 233 13.58 19.89 0.18
N THR A 234 14.54 20.20 1.06
CA THR A 234 15.36 21.41 0.94
C THR A 234 16.68 21.20 0.21
N ASN A 235 17.18 19.96 0.17
CA ASN A 235 18.54 19.65 -0.32
C ASN A 235 18.56 18.72 -1.53
N SER A 236 17.45 18.53 -2.22
CA SER A 236 17.38 17.69 -3.38
C SER A 236 17.92 18.44 -4.63
N ALA A 237 18.81 17.81 -5.37
CA ALA A 237 19.25 18.30 -6.67
C ALA A 237 18.14 18.18 -7.74
N TRP A 238 17.13 17.36 -7.49
CA TRP A 238 16.01 17.08 -8.40
C TRP A 238 14.72 16.81 -7.61
N PRO A 239 14.05 17.84 -7.10
CA PRO A 239 12.95 17.70 -6.17
C PRO A 239 11.60 17.35 -6.82
N GLU A 240 11.37 17.74 -8.08
CA GLU A 240 10.05 17.51 -8.70
C GLU A 240 10.00 16.11 -9.32
N ARG A 241 9.61 15.09 -8.49
CA ARG A 241 9.57 13.71 -8.93
C ARG A 241 8.29 13.01 -8.45
N ARG A 242 7.67 12.22 -9.31
CA ARG A 242 6.67 11.25 -8.90
C ARG A 242 7.37 9.93 -8.63
N LEU A 243 7.45 9.56 -7.36
CA LEU A 243 8.15 8.37 -6.85
C LEU A 243 7.19 7.36 -6.25
N ASP A 244 6.02 7.83 -5.78
CA ASP A 244 4.99 7.03 -5.15
C ASP A 244 3.91 6.66 -6.15
N TYR A 245 3.49 5.41 -6.12
CA TYR A 245 2.61 4.84 -7.13
C TYR A 245 1.46 4.04 -6.51
N VAL A 246 0.34 4.06 -7.23
CA VAL A 246 -0.74 3.08 -7.13
C VAL A 246 -0.89 2.44 -8.49
N MET A 247 -0.61 1.14 -8.58
CA MET A 247 -0.60 0.39 -9.83
C MET A 247 -1.51 -0.82 -9.75
N VAL A 248 -2.25 -1.09 -10.83
CA VAL A 248 -3.19 -2.21 -10.96
C VAL A 248 -2.69 -3.19 -11.99
N SER A 249 -2.65 -4.48 -11.66
CA SER A 249 -2.17 -5.52 -12.59
C SER A 249 -3.11 -5.71 -13.78
N TRP A 250 -2.50 -6.08 -14.92
CA TRP A 250 -3.17 -6.46 -16.15
C TRP A 250 -2.64 -7.83 -16.63
N PRO A 251 -3.48 -8.76 -17.13
CA PRO A 251 -4.91 -8.65 -17.43
C PRO A 251 -5.81 -8.65 -16.19
N ARG A 252 -7.00 -8.03 -16.30
CA ARG A 252 -8.02 -7.99 -15.25
C ARG A 252 -9.44 -8.08 -15.83
N ARG A 253 -10.41 -8.42 -14.97
CA ARG A 253 -11.85 -8.45 -15.33
C ARG A 253 -12.44 -7.06 -15.24
N ARG A 254 -12.69 -6.43 -16.39
CA ARG A 254 -13.32 -5.10 -16.42
C ARG A 254 -14.76 -5.15 -15.90
N PRO A 255 -15.23 -4.09 -15.19
CA PRO A 255 -14.56 -2.81 -14.94
C PRO A 255 -13.67 -2.83 -13.68
N ASN A 256 -13.59 -3.94 -12.95
CA ASN A 256 -12.90 -4.03 -11.67
C ASN A 256 -11.43 -3.57 -11.76
N GLY A 257 -11.03 -2.73 -10.81
CA GLY A 257 -9.71 -2.13 -10.76
C GLY A 257 -9.48 -1.03 -11.81
N ASN A 258 -10.51 -0.55 -12.53
CA ASN A 258 -10.34 0.64 -13.36
C ASN A 258 -10.20 1.87 -12.44
N PRO A 259 -9.14 2.69 -12.60
CA PRO A 259 -9.05 3.94 -11.86
C PRO A 259 -10.11 4.93 -12.35
N MET A 260 -10.77 5.60 -11.41
CA MET A 260 -11.80 6.62 -11.66
C MET A 260 -11.31 8.01 -11.31
N ALA A 261 -10.52 8.14 -10.25
CA ALA A 261 -9.90 9.38 -9.79
C ALA A 261 -8.56 9.07 -9.14
N ALA A 262 -7.61 9.99 -9.26
CA ALA A 262 -6.34 9.96 -8.54
C ALA A 262 -6.02 11.35 -8.02
N HIS A 263 -5.55 11.46 -6.79
CA HIS A 263 -5.15 12.72 -6.19
C HIS A 263 -3.98 12.50 -5.22
N ARG A 264 -3.21 13.57 -5.01
CA ARG A 264 -2.21 13.63 -3.94
C ARG A 264 -2.88 14.08 -2.65
N PHE A 265 -2.35 13.65 -1.53
CA PHE A 265 -2.81 14.06 -0.20
C PHE A 265 -1.63 14.34 0.74
N GLY A 266 -1.93 14.88 1.93
CA GLY A 266 -0.92 15.31 2.88
C GLY A 266 -0.21 16.61 2.49
N LEU A 267 -0.78 17.38 1.54
CA LEU A 267 -0.22 18.62 1.00
C LEU A 267 -0.32 19.79 1.97
N ASP A 268 -1.37 19.81 2.78
CA ASP A 268 -1.66 20.88 3.70
C ASP A 268 -1.11 20.57 5.10
N PRO A 269 -0.57 21.55 5.82
CA PRO A 269 -0.14 21.35 7.19
C PRO A 269 -1.35 21.11 8.11
N VAL A 270 -1.14 20.31 9.15
CA VAL A 270 -2.03 20.15 10.29
C VAL A 270 -1.36 20.82 11.48
N ASP A 271 -2.01 21.82 12.07
CA ASP A 271 -1.43 22.63 13.15
C ASP A 271 0.00 23.15 12.81
N ASP A 272 0.16 23.68 11.58
CA ASP A 272 1.42 24.18 11.01
C ASP A 272 2.50 23.11 10.77
N VAL A 273 2.18 21.82 10.90
CA VAL A 273 3.11 20.69 10.69
C VAL A 273 2.76 19.93 9.40
N ILE A 274 3.72 19.79 8.49
CA ILE A 274 3.64 18.87 7.37
C ILE A 274 3.97 17.44 7.85
N ALA A 275 3.15 16.47 7.47
CA ALA A 275 3.21 15.13 8.04
C ALA A 275 4.40 14.30 7.56
N SER A 276 4.86 14.48 6.30
CA SER A 276 5.97 13.71 5.69
C SER A 276 6.68 14.55 4.65
N ASP A 277 7.91 14.18 4.26
CA ASP A 277 8.62 14.77 3.11
C ASP A 277 8.08 14.27 1.76
N HIS A 278 7.24 13.23 1.76
CA HIS A 278 6.49 12.77 0.60
C HIS A 278 5.01 13.19 0.68
N TRP A 279 4.45 13.55 -0.47
CA TRP A 279 3.01 13.61 -0.67
C TRP A 279 2.47 12.21 -0.96
N GLY A 280 1.38 11.81 -0.33
CA GLY A 280 0.74 10.54 -0.62
C GLY A 280 -0.05 10.57 -1.93
N VAL A 281 -0.34 9.40 -2.49
CA VAL A 281 -1.18 9.19 -3.67
C VAL A 281 -2.37 8.31 -3.29
N ALA A 282 -3.57 8.76 -3.62
CA ALA A 282 -4.81 7.99 -3.46
C ALA A 282 -5.54 7.85 -4.79
N VAL A 283 -6.16 6.68 -4.98
CA VAL A 283 -6.88 6.30 -6.19
C VAL A 283 -8.20 5.64 -5.83
N ASP A 284 -9.27 6.08 -6.44
CA ASP A 284 -10.56 5.40 -6.38
C ASP A 284 -10.65 4.40 -7.54
N LEU A 285 -10.80 3.12 -7.22
CA LEU A 285 -10.91 2.02 -8.18
C LEU A 285 -12.34 1.53 -8.30
N THR A 286 -12.81 1.31 -9.52
CA THR A 286 -14.14 0.73 -9.77
C THR A 286 -14.22 -0.68 -9.22
N VAL A 287 -15.34 -0.98 -8.58
CA VAL A 287 -15.74 -2.32 -8.15
C VAL A 287 -17.14 -2.59 -8.66
N ALA A 288 -17.30 -3.62 -9.48
CA ALA A 288 -18.61 -4.09 -9.88
C ALA A 288 -18.95 -5.37 -9.10
N PRO A 289 -20.20 -5.52 -8.64
CA PRO A 289 -20.63 -6.76 -8.03
C PRO A 289 -20.49 -7.92 -9.03
N PRO A 290 -20.33 -9.17 -8.57
CA PRO A 290 -20.34 -10.32 -9.47
C PRO A 290 -21.66 -10.32 -10.26
N PRO A 291 -21.62 -10.70 -11.56
CA PRO A 291 -22.85 -10.87 -12.32
C PRO A 291 -23.71 -11.93 -11.61
N GLY A 292 -24.96 -11.54 -11.33
CA GLY A 292 -25.96 -12.37 -10.67
C GLY A 292 -26.34 -13.60 -11.48
#